data_3adc05c1aa5413fe93fe67e71c470108
#
_entry.id   3adc05c1aa5413fe93fe67e71c470108
#
_cell.length_a   1.000
_cell.length_b   1.000
_cell.length_c   1.000
_cell.angle_alpha   90.00
_cell.angle_beta   90.00
_cell.angle_gamma   90.00
#
_symmetry.space_group_name_H-M   'P 1'
#
loop_
_entity.id
_entity.type
_entity.pdbx_description
1 polymer ?
#
loop_
_entity_poly.entity_id
_entity_poly.type
_entity_poly.pdbx_seq_one_letter_code
_entity_poly.pdbx_strand_id
1 'polypeptide(L)'
;MKLHFLHYFVVLAEELHFGRAANKLAITQPPLSSAIKSLEAELEVQLLIRDSKHVELTQAGVAFLEEARQILEQVARASNVAKIVARGMRGRLEIGVTGSLVYREVPAIVRQFNAEMPGVDVVLREMSSADQLNELLRGQIHAGFINASTVPPQLASLPMGEDEFVLCLPEDHPNAQGDTVDLIQLADERFVMFSRDVAPANYDNVVAIFSHAGIHPKTTHAARQWLTIVAMVANGLGVSLVPRTLARSRVHGVKFMRISGEQVLAPAMLVWNPAYYLPTIRSFIECAERILARK
;
A
#
# COMPACT_ATOMS: atom_id res chain seq x y z
N MET A 1 -6.56 -16.99 37.21
CA MET A 1 -5.07 -17.09 37.29
C MET A 1 -4.46 -15.74 36.82
N LYS A 2 -3.56 -15.15 37.59
CA LYS A 2 -2.93 -13.85 37.25
C LYS A 2 -1.55 -14.10 36.62
N LEU A 3 -1.22 -13.35 35.55
CA LEU A 3 0.06 -13.51 34.82
C LEU A 3 1.30 -13.39 35.73
N HIS A 4 1.29 -12.51 36.73
CA HIS A 4 2.42 -12.38 37.63
C HIS A 4 2.58 -13.59 38.54
N PHE A 5 1.53 -14.40 38.82
CA PHE A 5 1.67 -15.66 39.55
C PHE A 5 2.47 -16.67 38.75
N LEU A 6 2.26 -16.74 37.42
CA LEU A 6 3.08 -17.59 36.54
C LEU A 6 4.55 -17.16 36.55
N HIS A 7 4.80 -15.84 36.44
CA HIS A 7 6.18 -15.33 36.50
C HIS A 7 6.85 -15.63 37.82
N TYR A 8 6.16 -15.47 38.95
CA TYR A 8 6.67 -15.77 40.27
C TYR A 8 6.96 -17.27 40.43
N PHE A 9 6.08 -18.14 39.90
CA PHE A 9 6.28 -19.57 39.92
C PHE A 9 7.49 -19.99 39.10
N VAL A 10 7.66 -19.49 37.88
CA VAL A 10 8.81 -19.79 37.01
C VAL A 10 10.13 -19.40 37.71
N VAL A 11 10.21 -18.17 38.26
CA VAL A 11 11.40 -17.75 38.97
C VAL A 11 11.68 -18.58 40.22
N LEU A 12 10.63 -18.95 40.97
CA LEU A 12 10.80 -19.81 42.14
C LEU A 12 11.23 -21.23 41.76
N ALA A 13 10.70 -21.78 40.69
CA ALA A 13 11.04 -23.07 40.14
C ALA A 13 12.53 -23.17 39.69
N GLU A 14 13.06 -22.04 39.18
CA GLU A 14 14.49 -21.96 38.81
C GLU A 14 15.41 -21.83 40.02
N GLU A 15 15.00 -21.06 41.02
CA GLU A 15 15.83 -20.79 42.21
C GLU A 15 15.71 -21.89 43.29
N LEU A 16 14.61 -22.64 43.33
CA LEU A 16 14.28 -23.63 44.37
C LEU A 16 14.52 -23.08 45.79
N HIS A 17 14.32 -21.77 45.97
CA HIS A 17 14.53 -21.10 47.25
C HIS A 17 13.75 -19.79 47.28
N PHE A 18 12.78 -19.67 48.20
CA PHE A 18 11.89 -18.49 48.27
C PHE A 18 12.62 -17.16 48.47
N GLY A 19 13.67 -17.12 49.34
CA GLY A 19 14.45 -15.91 49.57
C GLY A 19 15.22 -15.46 48.33
N ARG A 20 15.87 -16.38 47.60
CA ARG A 20 16.58 -16.03 46.34
C ARG A 20 15.60 -15.61 45.25
N ALA A 21 14.51 -16.33 45.12
CA ALA A 21 13.47 -15.96 44.15
C ALA A 21 12.84 -14.60 44.44
N ALA A 22 12.54 -14.30 45.70
CA ALA A 22 12.01 -13.00 46.10
C ALA A 22 12.99 -11.86 45.81
N ASN A 23 14.29 -12.06 46.09
CA ASN A 23 15.35 -11.09 45.76
C ASN A 23 15.45 -10.87 44.22
N LYS A 24 15.41 -11.93 43.43
CA LYS A 24 15.45 -11.88 41.94
C LYS A 24 14.24 -11.14 41.36
N LEU A 25 13.07 -11.27 42.02
CA LEU A 25 11.84 -10.57 41.67
C LEU A 25 11.73 -9.14 42.25
N ALA A 26 12.73 -8.70 43.03
CA ALA A 26 12.75 -7.42 43.75
C ALA A 26 11.49 -7.22 44.65
N ILE A 27 11.05 -8.30 45.32
CA ILE A 27 9.91 -8.30 46.28
C ILE A 27 10.37 -8.94 47.62
N THR A 28 9.54 -8.83 48.64
CA THR A 28 9.72 -9.60 49.89
C THR A 28 9.15 -11.04 49.75
N GLN A 29 9.59 -11.94 50.62
CA GLN A 29 9.20 -13.36 50.57
C GLN A 29 7.68 -13.59 50.84
N PRO A 30 6.98 -12.83 51.76
CA PRO A 30 5.56 -13.10 52.02
C PRO A 30 4.63 -12.97 50.81
N PRO A 31 4.71 -11.91 49.97
CA PRO A 31 3.88 -11.81 48.75
C PRO A 31 4.17 -12.93 47.74
N LEU A 32 5.43 -13.37 47.58
CA LEU A 32 5.77 -14.52 46.75
C LEU A 32 5.08 -15.79 47.25
N SER A 33 5.22 -16.09 48.53
CA SER A 33 4.58 -17.26 49.15
C SER A 33 3.06 -17.26 49.04
N SER A 34 2.42 -16.07 49.22
CA SER A 34 1.00 -15.91 49.05
C SER A 34 0.54 -16.14 47.61
N ALA A 35 1.28 -15.61 46.63
CA ALA A 35 0.99 -15.77 45.21
C ALA A 35 1.07 -17.25 44.74
N ILE A 36 2.09 -17.99 45.24
CA ILE A 36 2.25 -19.41 44.93
C ILE A 36 1.11 -20.23 45.56
N LYS A 37 0.74 -19.95 46.84
CA LYS A 37 -0.42 -20.60 47.47
C LYS A 37 -1.71 -20.35 46.71
N SER A 38 -1.93 -19.11 46.22
CA SER A 38 -3.11 -18.78 45.44
C SER A 38 -3.10 -19.48 44.08
N LEU A 39 -1.95 -19.63 43.44
CA LEU A 39 -1.82 -20.36 42.18
C LEU A 39 -2.15 -21.85 42.37
N GLU A 40 -1.57 -22.49 43.39
CA GLU A 40 -1.85 -23.89 43.72
C GLU A 40 -3.32 -24.12 44.06
N ALA A 41 -3.96 -23.18 44.79
CA ALA A 41 -5.38 -23.23 45.13
C ALA A 41 -6.28 -23.07 43.90
N GLU A 42 -5.93 -22.19 42.97
CA GLU A 42 -6.70 -22.03 41.70
C GLU A 42 -6.58 -23.27 40.81
N LEU A 43 -5.43 -23.94 40.82
CA LEU A 43 -5.17 -25.14 40.02
C LEU A 43 -5.65 -26.43 40.73
N GLU A 44 -5.99 -26.34 42.00
CA GLU A 44 -6.37 -27.46 42.87
C GLU A 44 -5.27 -28.55 42.91
N VAL A 45 -4.01 -28.12 42.70
CA VAL A 45 -2.83 -29.02 42.62
C VAL A 45 -1.65 -28.39 43.34
N GLN A 46 -0.88 -29.18 44.09
CA GLN A 46 0.40 -28.77 44.61
C GLN A 46 1.46 -28.82 43.52
N LEU A 47 2.14 -27.68 43.29
CA LEU A 47 3.25 -27.55 42.34
C LEU A 47 4.60 -27.69 43.01
N LEU A 48 4.68 -27.44 44.31
CA LEU A 48 5.93 -27.47 45.10
C LEU A 48 5.80 -28.33 46.35
N ILE A 49 6.80 -29.17 46.59
CA ILE A 49 7.04 -29.79 47.87
C ILE A 49 7.88 -28.84 48.72
N ARG A 50 7.44 -28.55 49.93
CA ARG A 50 8.10 -27.56 50.83
C ARG A 50 8.27 -28.20 52.22
N ASP A 51 9.50 -28.23 52.65
CA ASP A 51 9.84 -28.45 54.05
C ASP A 51 10.67 -27.28 54.59
N SER A 52 11.14 -27.37 55.82
CA SER A 52 11.90 -26.28 56.50
C SER A 52 13.26 -26.01 55.85
N LYS A 53 13.73 -26.86 54.95
CA LYS A 53 15.10 -26.75 54.37
C LYS A 53 15.14 -26.91 52.86
N HIS A 54 14.10 -27.46 52.23
CA HIS A 54 14.09 -27.80 50.82
C HIS A 54 12.80 -27.32 50.11
N VAL A 55 12.96 -26.90 48.86
CA VAL A 55 11.87 -26.59 47.93
C VAL A 55 12.15 -27.38 46.66
N GLU A 56 11.21 -28.24 46.27
CA GLU A 56 11.31 -29.08 45.07
C GLU A 56 10.02 -29.00 44.27
N LEU A 57 10.10 -29.22 42.97
CA LEU A 57 8.91 -29.32 42.11
C LEU A 57 8.25 -30.68 42.27
N THR A 58 6.92 -30.72 42.32
CA THR A 58 6.16 -31.96 42.10
C THR A 58 6.22 -32.33 40.61
N GLN A 59 5.76 -33.56 40.27
CA GLN A 59 5.59 -33.91 38.85
C GLN A 59 4.63 -32.92 38.12
N ALA A 60 3.55 -32.51 38.79
CA ALA A 60 2.65 -31.48 38.28
C ALA A 60 3.35 -30.13 38.15
N GLY A 61 4.24 -29.79 39.10
CA GLY A 61 5.04 -28.56 39.02
C GLY A 61 6.02 -28.54 37.87
N VAL A 62 6.67 -29.67 37.55
CA VAL A 62 7.55 -29.79 36.37
C VAL A 62 6.75 -29.61 35.07
N ALA A 63 5.62 -30.30 34.94
CA ALA A 63 4.75 -30.16 33.76
C ALA A 63 4.21 -28.73 33.62
N PHE A 64 3.76 -28.13 34.73
CA PHE A 64 3.23 -26.76 34.72
C PHE A 64 4.32 -25.71 34.47
N LEU A 65 5.57 -25.94 34.84
CA LEU A 65 6.68 -25.03 34.56
C LEU A 65 6.87 -24.83 33.07
N GLU A 66 6.80 -25.89 32.29
CA GLU A 66 6.94 -25.84 30.83
C GLU A 66 5.80 -24.99 30.20
N GLU A 67 4.56 -25.27 30.59
CA GLU A 67 3.38 -24.53 30.12
C GLU A 67 3.41 -23.06 30.56
N ALA A 68 3.81 -22.78 31.81
CA ALA A 68 3.93 -21.42 32.32
C ALA A 68 4.96 -20.59 31.53
N ARG A 69 6.09 -21.18 31.13
CA ARG A 69 7.09 -20.53 30.27
C ARG A 69 6.52 -20.18 28.90
N GLN A 70 5.83 -21.13 28.27
CA GLN A 70 5.22 -20.92 26.95
C GLN A 70 4.17 -19.78 27.00
N ILE A 71 3.32 -19.73 28.04
CA ILE A 71 2.34 -18.66 28.21
C ILE A 71 3.04 -17.29 28.35
N LEU A 72 4.08 -17.17 29.18
CA LEU A 72 4.82 -15.94 29.36
C LEU A 72 5.50 -15.46 28.07
N GLU A 73 6.09 -16.39 27.29
CA GLU A 73 6.62 -16.09 25.97
C GLU A 73 5.54 -15.62 24.99
N GLN A 74 4.35 -16.25 25.02
CA GLN A 74 3.22 -15.83 24.18
C GLN A 74 2.79 -14.41 24.48
N VAL A 75 2.73 -14.03 25.76
CA VAL A 75 2.42 -12.65 26.20
C VAL A 75 3.48 -11.66 25.73
N ALA A 76 4.76 -12.01 25.85
CA ALA A 76 5.85 -11.20 25.37
C ALA A 76 5.78 -11.01 23.83
N ARG A 77 5.49 -12.07 23.07
CA ARG A 77 5.26 -12.02 21.62
C ARG A 77 4.09 -11.11 21.28
N ALA A 78 2.93 -11.26 21.94
CA ALA A 78 1.75 -10.42 21.70
C ALA A 78 2.03 -8.94 21.96
N SER A 79 2.71 -8.61 23.05
CA SER A 79 3.13 -7.25 23.39
C SER A 79 4.07 -6.66 22.32
N ASN A 80 4.99 -7.47 21.79
CA ASN A 80 5.91 -7.03 20.75
C ASN A 80 5.19 -6.79 19.41
N VAL A 81 4.25 -7.66 19.03
CA VAL A 81 3.42 -7.47 17.82
C VAL A 81 2.64 -6.15 17.93
N ALA A 82 2.02 -5.86 19.07
CA ALA A 82 1.31 -4.60 19.28
C ALA A 82 2.21 -3.37 19.10
N LYS A 83 3.45 -3.42 19.63
CA LYS A 83 4.45 -2.35 19.46
C LYS A 83 4.90 -2.18 18.00
N ILE A 84 5.10 -3.28 17.28
CA ILE A 84 5.50 -3.28 15.87
C ILE A 84 4.38 -2.65 15.01
N VAL A 85 3.13 -3.05 15.25
CA VAL A 85 1.96 -2.47 14.56
C VAL A 85 1.80 -0.98 14.88
N ALA A 86 1.93 -0.60 16.16
CA ALA A 86 1.84 0.80 16.58
C ALA A 86 2.94 1.69 15.96
N ARG A 87 4.10 1.12 15.60
CA ARG A 87 5.17 1.81 14.88
C ARG A 87 5.01 1.80 13.36
N GLY A 88 3.93 1.20 12.83
CA GLY A 88 3.70 1.08 11.40
C GLY A 88 4.66 0.13 10.67
N MET A 89 5.38 -0.72 11.38
CA MET A 89 6.34 -1.68 10.81
C MET A 89 5.67 -3.00 10.37
N ARG A 90 4.38 -3.15 10.62
CA ARG A 90 3.57 -4.29 10.19
C ARG A 90 2.15 -3.83 9.92
N GLY A 91 1.55 -4.35 8.86
CA GLY A 91 0.18 -4.01 8.49
C GLY A 91 -0.08 -4.26 7.02
N ARG A 92 -1.21 -3.71 6.53
CA ARG A 92 -1.61 -3.76 5.13
C ARG A 92 -1.96 -2.35 4.66
N LEU A 93 -1.46 -1.98 3.49
CA LEU A 93 -1.79 -0.74 2.78
C LEU A 93 -2.58 -1.05 1.51
N GLU A 94 -3.84 -0.64 1.48
CA GLU A 94 -4.67 -0.64 0.27
C GLU A 94 -4.41 0.68 -0.47
N ILE A 95 -3.88 0.60 -1.68
CA ILE A 95 -3.50 1.77 -2.47
C ILE A 95 -4.20 1.70 -3.83
N GLY A 96 -4.99 2.72 -4.15
CA GLY A 96 -5.59 2.88 -5.45
C GLY A 96 -4.54 3.28 -6.50
N VAL A 97 -4.72 2.85 -7.74
CA VAL A 97 -3.86 3.25 -8.86
C VAL A 97 -4.66 3.38 -10.14
N THR A 98 -4.48 4.49 -10.86
CA THR A 98 -4.97 4.61 -12.24
C THR A 98 -4.06 3.84 -13.18
N GLY A 99 -4.62 3.04 -14.08
CA GLY A 99 -3.87 2.07 -14.89
C GLY A 99 -2.70 2.66 -15.68
N SER A 100 -2.76 3.92 -16.17
CA SER A 100 -1.63 4.58 -16.84
C SER A 100 -0.44 4.83 -15.91
N LEU A 101 -0.67 5.07 -14.62
CA LEU A 101 0.38 5.41 -13.66
C LEU A 101 1.25 4.21 -13.27
N VAL A 102 0.78 2.98 -13.53
CA VAL A 102 1.60 1.75 -13.36
C VAL A 102 2.82 1.76 -14.30
N TYR A 103 2.77 2.50 -15.39
CA TYR A 103 3.89 2.66 -16.31
C TYR A 103 4.84 3.81 -15.93
N ARG A 104 4.60 4.49 -14.83
CA ARG A 104 5.41 5.58 -14.28
C ARG A 104 6.20 5.10 -13.05
N GLU A 105 6.27 5.95 -12.03
CA GLU A 105 7.08 5.74 -10.83
C GLU A 105 6.45 4.75 -9.81
N VAL A 106 5.16 4.47 -9.94
CA VAL A 106 4.42 3.66 -8.95
C VAL A 106 5.09 2.31 -8.65
N PRO A 107 5.52 1.50 -9.63
CA PRO A 107 6.20 0.23 -9.33
C PRO A 107 7.55 0.42 -8.63
N ALA A 108 8.26 1.50 -8.92
CA ALA A 108 9.53 1.80 -8.27
C ALA A 108 9.32 2.18 -6.80
N ILE A 109 8.29 3.00 -6.51
CA ILE A 109 7.91 3.40 -5.15
C ILE A 109 7.52 2.16 -4.33
N VAL A 110 6.62 1.32 -4.85
CA VAL A 110 6.14 0.12 -4.14
C VAL A 110 7.29 -0.86 -3.90
N ARG A 111 8.14 -1.11 -4.89
CA ARG A 111 9.29 -2.00 -4.75
C ARG A 111 10.28 -1.51 -3.70
N GLN A 112 10.58 -0.20 -3.68
CA GLN A 112 11.47 0.38 -2.69
C GLN A 112 10.86 0.30 -1.28
N PHE A 113 9.58 0.63 -1.15
CA PHE A 113 8.87 0.55 0.11
C PHE A 113 8.83 -0.89 0.66
N ASN A 114 8.53 -1.88 -0.18
CA ASN A 114 8.53 -3.29 0.23
C ASN A 114 9.92 -3.77 0.70
N ALA A 115 11.01 -3.23 0.12
CA ALA A 115 12.37 -3.51 0.56
C ALA A 115 12.69 -2.88 1.93
N GLU A 116 12.21 -1.66 2.17
CA GLU A 116 12.41 -0.94 3.44
C GLU A 116 11.49 -1.43 4.56
N MET A 117 10.28 -1.87 4.22
CA MET A 117 9.21 -2.24 5.16
C MET A 117 8.62 -3.64 4.84
N PRO A 118 9.43 -4.71 4.95
CA PRO A 118 9.01 -6.07 4.55
C PRO A 118 7.87 -6.66 5.39
N GLY A 119 7.54 -6.03 6.53
CA GLY A 119 6.40 -6.41 7.37
C GLY A 119 5.08 -5.77 6.97
N VAL A 120 5.07 -4.91 5.93
CA VAL A 120 3.86 -4.22 5.44
C VAL A 120 3.48 -4.80 4.07
N ASP A 121 2.26 -5.32 3.99
CA ASP A 121 1.68 -5.82 2.75
C ASP A 121 1.06 -4.67 1.95
N VAL A 122 1.61 -4.35 0.79
CA VAL A 122 1.09 -3.31 -0.12
C VAL A 122 0.23 -3.95 -1.20
N VAL A 123 -1.04 -3.61 -1.23
CA VAL A 123 -2.01 -4.07 -2.24
C VAL A 123 -2.38 -2.92 -3.15
N LEU A 124 -2.04 -3.03 -4.43
CA LEU A 124 -2.48 -2.09 -5.46
C LEU A 124 -3.84 -2.52 -6.00
N ARG A 125 -4.79 -1.58 -6.04
CA ARG A 125 -6.12 -1.77 -6.63
C ARG A 125 -6.30 -0.83 -7.82
N GLU A 126 -6.50 -1.38 -9.01
CA GLU A 126 -6.80 -0.57 -10.18
C GLU A 126 -8.19 0.05 -10.06
N MET A 127 -8.25 1.37 -10.14
CA MET A 127 -9.46 2.16 -9.93
C MET A 127 -9.41 3.45 -10.75
N SER A 128 -10.58 4.00 -11.11
CA SER A 128 -10.65 5.36 -11.66
C SER A 128 -10.21 6.41 -10.64
N SER A 129 -9.73 7.58 -11.09
CA SER A 129 -9.38 8.69 -10.17
C SER A 129 -10.58 9.11 -9.31
N ALA A 130 -11.79 9.13 -9.87
CA ALA A 130 -13.00 9.49 -9.15
C ALA A 130 -13.35 8.48 -8.04
N ASP A 131 -13.25 7.18 -8.32
CA ASP A 131 -13.50 6.13 -7.33
C ASP A 131 -12.46 6.19 -6.21
N GLN A 132 -11.18 6.41 -6.56
CA GLN A 132 -10.11 6.57 -5.57
C GLN A 132 -10.38 7.73 -4.62
N LEU A 133 -10.78 8.90 -5.13
CA LEU A 133 -11.12 10.06 -4.29
C LEU A 133 -12.29 9.75 -3.34
N ASN A 134 -13.32 9.05 -3.84
CA ASN A 134 -14.46 8.64 -3.02
C ASN A 134 -14.07 7.64 -1.93
N GLU A 135 -13.24 6.63 -2.26
CA GLU A 135 -12.78 5.63 -1.29
C GLU A 135 -11.80 6.23 -0.26
N LEU A 136 -10.95 7.18 -0.65
CA LEU A 136 -10.09 7.94 0.27
C LEU A 136 -10.89 8.76 1.29
N LEU A 137 -11.95 9.44 0.84
CA LEU A 137 -12.82 10.20 1.74
C LEU A 137 -13.55 9.31 2.76
N ARG A 138 -13.82 8.06 2.39
CA ARG A 138 -14.46 7.05 3.26
C ARG A 138 -13.46 6.22 4.09
N GLY A 139 -12.15 6.40 3.87
CA GLY A 139 -11.10 5.61 4.53
C GLY A 139 -11.05 4.14 4.09
N GLN A 140 -11.58 3.81 2.91
CA GLN A 140 -11.60 2.44 2.37
C GLN A 140 -10.30 2.06 1.66
N ILE A 141 -9.57 3.05 1.15
CA ILE A 141 -8.16 2.93 0.74
C ILE A 141 -7.32 3.96 1.51
N HIS A 142 -6.04 3.68 1.62
CA HIS A 142 -5.12 4.47 2.44
C HIS A 142 -4.43 5.57 1.65
N ALA A 143 -4.11 5.32 0.39
CA ALA A 143 -3.55 6.28 -0.55
C ALA A 143 -4.03 5.97 -1.97
N GLY A 144 -3.86 6.91 -2.90
CA GLY A 144 -4.25 6.73 -4.28
C GLY A 144 -3.32 7.47 -5.24
N PHE A 145 -2.95 6.79 -6.33
CA PHE A 145 -2.24 7.40 -7.45
C PHE A 145 -3.24 7.78 -8.53
N ILE A 146 -3.49 9.06 -8.69
CA ILE A 146 -4.53 9.61 -9.57
C ILE A 146 -3.99 10.56 -10.63
N ASN A 147 -4.73 10.70 -11.73
CA ASN A 147 -4.56 11.79 -12.68
C ASN A 147 -5.58 12.89 -12.34
N ALA A 148 -5.10 13.98 -11.79
CA ALA A 148 -5.92 15.15 -11.43
C ALA A 148 -5.05 16.39 -11.28
N SER A 149 -5.61 17.55 -11.58
CA SER A 149 -4.99 18.85 -11.32
C SER A 149 -5.30 19.41 -9.93
N THR A 150 -6.41 18.96 -9.35
CA THR A 150 -6.88 19.39 -8.02
C THR A 150 -7.48 18.21 -7.27
N VAL A 151 -7.45 18.29 -5.95
CA VAL A 151 -8.07 17.31 -5.04
C VAL A 151 -9.00 18.00 -4.06
N PRO A 152 -10.01 17.31 -3.51
CA PRO A 152 -10.84 17.82 -2.43
C PRO A 152 -10.01 18.36 -1.26
N PRO A 153 -10.42 19.47 -0.60
CA PRO A 153 -9.63 20.11 0.47
C PRO A 153 -9.41 19.22 1.71
N GLN A 154 -10.19 18.14 1.87
CA GLN A 154 -10.03 17.15 2.93
C GLN A 154 -8.86 16.20 2.68
N LEU A 155 -8.35 16.14 1.46
CA LEU A 155 -7.28 15.25 1.06
C LEU A 155 -5.96 16.01 0.92
N ALA A 156 -4.87 15.37 1.29
CA ALA A 156 -3.52 15.85 1.02
C ALA A 156 -2.97 15.18 -0.24
N SER A 157 -2.04 15.86 -0.91
CA SER A 157 -1.46 15.36 -2.16
C SER A 157 0.02 15.66 -2.27
N LEU A 158 0.72 14.78 -2.99
CA LEU A 158 2.11 14.93 -3.41
C LEU A 158 2.14 14.91 -4.94
N PRO A 159 2.60 15.98 -5.62
CA PRO A 159 2.72 15.98 -7.07
C PRO A 159 3.71 14.93 -7.57
N MET A 160 3.35 14.24 -8.66
CA MET A 160 4.20 13.24 -9.32
C MET A 160 4.70 13.70 -10.71
N GLY A 161 4.52 14.99 -11.01
CA GLY A 161 4.78 15.56 -12.33
C GLY A 161 3.63 15.28 -13.30
N GLU A 162 3.86 15.67 -14.54
CA GLU A 162 2.86 15.68 -15.60
C GLU A 162 3.23 14.68 -16.70
N ASP A 163 2.26 14.26 -17.49
CA ASP A 163 2.45 13.42 -18.67
C ASP A 163 1.89 14.14 -19.90
N GLU A 164 2.57 13.97 -21.03
CA GLU A 164 2.12 14.47 -22.33
C GLU A 164 1.14 13.49 -22.96
N PHE A 165 0.27 13.96 -23.83
CA PHE A 165 -0.47 13.10 -24.72
C PHE A 165 0.30 12.93 -26.04
N VAL A 166 0.29 11.71 -26.55
CA VAL A 166 0.89 11.33 -27.83
C VAL A 166 -0.15 10.65 -28.70
N LEU A 167 0.05 10.72 -30.00
CA LEU A 167 -0.72 9.94 -30.95
C LEU A 167 -0.29 8.48 -30.89
N CYS A 168 -1.26 7.57 -30.80
CA CYS A 168 -1.12 6.13 -30.96
C CYS A 168 -1.82 5.74 -32.26
N LEU A 169 -1.10 5.12 -33.19
CA LEU A 169 -1.61 4.66 -34.48
C LEU A 169 -1.02 3.28 -34.83
N PRO A 170 -1.64 2.53 -35.76
CA PRO A 170 -1.03 1.30 -36.29
C PRO A 170 0.35 1.56 -36.85
N GLU A 171 1.30 0.64 -36.67
CA GLU A 171 2.69 0.85 -37.12
C GLU A 171 2.84 0.91 -38.63
N ASP A 172 1.90 0.34 -39.39
CA ASP A 172 1.79 0.36 -40.85
C ASP A 172 0.95 1.53 -41.41
N HIS A 173 0.46 2.42 -40.51
CA HIS A 173 -0.32 3.58 -40.93
C HIS A 173 0.47 4.53 -41.80
N PRO A 174 -0.13 5.14 -42.89
CA PRO A 174 0.59 6.05 -43.79
C PRO A 174 1.30 7.20 -43.07
N ASN A 175 0.73 7.72 -41.98
CA ASN A 175 1.29 8.81 -41.18
C ASN A 175 2.22 8.31 -40.07
N ALA A 176 2.54 7.02 -39.99
CA ALA A 176 3.50 6.46 -39.01
C ALA A 176 4.95 6.74 -39.35
N GLN A 177 5.26 7.78 -40.13
CA GLN A 177 6.63 8.16 -40.50
C GLN A 177 7.15 9.30 -39.61
N GLY A 178 8.42 9.20 -39.19
CA GLY A 178 9.02 10.21 -38.29
C GLY A 178 8.58 10.03 -36.83
N ASP A 179 8.82 11.05 -36.00
CA ASP A 179 8.56 11.04 -34.55
C ASP A 179 7.50 12.05 -34.10
N THR A 180 7.07 12.91 -35.01
CA THR A 180 6.09 13.99 -34.76
C THR A 180 5.04 14.01 -35.85
N VAL A 181 3.82 14.32 -35.53
CA VAL A 181 2.70 14.43 -36.46
C VAL A 181 1.88 15.69 -36.17
N ASP A 182 1.33 16.30 -37.22
CA ASP A 182 0.31 17.34 -37.11
C ASP A 182 -1.06 16.69 -37.12
N LEU A 183 -1.86 16.92 -36.07
CA LEU A 183 -3.18 16.34 -35.92
C LEU A 183 -4.14 16.68 -37.06
N ILE A 184 -3.95 17.81 -37.75
CA ILE A 184 -4.78 18.20 -38.90
C ILE A 184 -4.73 17.13 -40.03
N GLN A 185 -3.62 16.42 -40.15
CA GLN A 185 -3.43 15.34 -41.13
C GLN A 185 -4.31 14.10 -40.84
N LEU A 186 -4.88 14.05 -39.63
CA LEU A 186 -5.70 12.95 -39.12
C LEU A 186 -7.17 13.34 -38.95
N ALA A 187 -7.58 14.52 -39.50
CA ALA A 187 -8.94 15.02 -39.34
C ALA A 187 -10.03 14.04 -39.86
N ASP A 188 -9.69 13.23 -40.85
CA ASP A 188 -10.59 12.23 -41.42
C ASP A 188 -10.50 10.85 -40.78
N GLU A 189 -9.55 10.64 -39.87
CA GLU A 189 -9.35 9.36 -39.21
C GLU A 189 -10.43 9.04 -38.19
N ARG A 190 -10.61 7.74 -37.93
CA ARG A 190 -11.48 7.26 -36.87
C ARG A 190 -10.74 7.24 -35.56
N PHE A 191 -11.30 7.86 -34.52
CA PHE A 191 -10.68 7.91 -33.21
C PHE A 191 -11.33 6.95 -32.22
N VAL A 192 -10.47 6.22 -31.47
CA VAL A 192 -10.83 5.47 -30.29
C VAL A 192 -10.62 6.37 -29.09
N MET A 193 -11.66 6.65 -28.34
CA MET A 193 -11.64 7.60 -27.23
C MET A 193 -11.66 6.89 -25.86
N PHE A 194 -11.11 7.55 -24.86
CA PHE A 194 -11.33 7.13 -23.48
C PHE A 194 -12.75 7.48 -23.04
N SER A 195 -13.43 6.58 -22.33
CA SER A 195 -14.79 6.83 -21.84
C SER A 195 -14.82 7.97 -20.81
N ARG A 196 -15.62 8.99 -21.04
CA ARG A 196 -15.73 10.18 -20.19
C ARG A 196 -16.22 9.87 -18.79
N ASP A 197 -17.12 8.90 -18.64
CA ASP A 197 -17.69 8.47 -17.35
C ASP A 197 -16.64 7.90 -16.38
N VAL A 198 -15.52 7.37 -16.90
CA VAL A 198 -14.43 6.78 -16.07
C VAL A 198 -13.40 7.82 -15.65
N ALA A 199 -13.00 8.70 -16.57
CA ALA A 199 -11.98 9.72 -16.31
C ALA A 199 -12.31 11.00 -17.07
N PRO A 200 -13.23 11.82 -16.55
CA PRO A 200 -13.65 13.07 -17.19
C PRO A 200 -12.47 13.98 -17.56
N ALA A 201 -11.51 14.16 -16.63
CA ALA A 201 -10.34 15.02 -16.86
C ALA A 201 -9.48 14.57 -18.06
N ASN A 202 -9.23 13.27 -18.19
CA ASN A 202 -8.48 12.73 -19.34
C ASN A 202 -9.23 12.90 -20.65
N TYR A 203 -10.53 12.68 -20.64
CA TYR A 203 -11.38 12.91 -21.83
C TYR A 203 -11.37 14.38 -22.23
N ASP A 204 -11.57 15.29 -21.27
CA ASP A 204 -11.62 16.72 -21.50
C ASP A 204 -10.26 17.25 -21.99
N ASN A 205 -9.14 16.74 -21.48
CA ASN A 205 -7.80 17.03 -21.98
C ASN A 205 -7.63 16.62 -23.47
N VAL A 206 -8.08 15.44 -23.84
CA VAL A 206 -8.03 14.96 -25.24
C VAL A 206 -8.91 15.83 -26.14
N VAL A 207 -10.11 16.22 -25.68
CA VAL A 207 -10.99 17.14 -26.41
C VAL A 207 -10.33 18.52 -26.58
N ALA A 208 -9.66 19.02 -25.55
CA ALA A 208 -8.92 20.29 -25.64
C ALA A 208 -7.80 20.23 -26.68
N ILE A 209 -7.05 19.14 -26.76
CA ILE A 209 -6.01 18.94 -27.81
C ILE A 209 -6.62 19.00 -29.21
N PHE A 210 -7.74 18.31 -29.44
CA PHE A 210 -8.42 18.39 -30.72
C PHE A 210 -8.92 19.80 -31.05
N SER A 211 -9.47 20.49 -30.05
CA SER A 211 -9.95 21.87 -30.20
C SER A 211 -8.81 22.83 -30.57
N HIS A 212 -7.63 22.71 -29.92
CA HIS A 212 -6.45 23.51 -30.26
C HIS A 212 -5.95 23.23 -31.68
N ALA A 213 -6.07 21.98 -32.16
CA ALA A 213 -5.72 21.60 -33.53
C ALA A 213 -6.80 22.01 -34.56
N GLY A 214 -7.94 22.52 -34.13
CA GLY A 214 -9.05 22.93 -35.01
C GLY A 214 -9.76 21.77 -35.66
N ILE A 215 -9.73 20.56 -35.07
CA ILE A 215 -10.38 19.38 -35.62
C ILE A 215 -11.46 18.83 -34.69
N HIS A 216 -12.43 18.15 -35.29
CA HIS A 216 -13.49 17.42 -34.60
C HIS A 216 -13.35 15.93 -34.90
N PRO A 217 -12.89 15.13 -33.93
CA PRO A 217 -12.60 13.71 -34.17
C PRO A 217 -13.87 12.92 -34.51
N LYS A 218 -13.80 12.06 -35.52
CA LYS A 218 -14.83 11.05 -35.80
C LYS A 218 -14.69 9.90 -34.79
N THR A 219 -15.34 10.02 -33.62
CA THR A 219 -15.30 8.99 -32.60
C THR A 219 -16.14 7.79 -33.02
N THR A 220 -15.51 6.63 -33.17
CA THR A 220 -16.20 5.38 -33.54
C THR A 220 -16.26 4.40 -32.39
N HIS A 221 -15.29 4.43 -31.49
CA HIS A 221 -15.19 3.51 -30.36
C HIS A 221 -14.79 4.24 -29.08
N ALA A 222 -15.23 3.72 -27.94
CA ALA A 222 -14.80 4.18 -26.62
C ALA A 222 -14.42 2.98 -25.75
N ALA A 223 -13.39 3.15 -24.91
CA ALA A 223 -12.98 2.13 -23.95
C ALA A 223 -12.67 2.75 -22.59
N ARG A 224 -12.71 1.92 -21.55
CA ARG A 224 -12.56 2.34 -20.15
C ARG A 224 -11.13 2.16 -19.62
N GLN A 225 -10.24 1.56 -20.41
CA GLN A 225 -8.85 1.28 -20.05
C GLN A 225 -7.93 1.64 -21.20
N TRP A 226 -6.81 2.28 -20.87
CA TRP A 226 -5.85 2.75 -21.87
C TRP A 226 -5.24 1.61 -22.70
N LEU A 227 -4.92 0.46 -22.07
CA LEU A 227 -4.39 -0.69 -22.82
C LEU A 227 -5.39 -1.28 -23.79
N THR A 228 -6.68 -1.24 -23.46
CA THR A 228 -7.75 -1.65 -24.38
C THR A 228 -7.76 -0.73 -25.60
N ILE A 229 -7.61 0.59 -25.41
CA ILE A 229 -7.51 1.56 -26.50
C ILE A 229 -6.29 1.24 -27.38
N VAL A 230 -5.11 1.06 -26.78
CA VAL A 230 -3.88 0.71 -27.52
C VAL A 230 -4.05 -0.60 -28.29
N ALA A 231 -4.69 -1.61 -27.70
CA ALA A 231 -4.98 -2.88 -28.39
C ALA A 231 -5.98 -2.71 -29.55
N MET A 232 -7.00 -1.85 -29.40
CA MET A 232 -7.94 -1.53 -30.50
C MET A 232 -7.22 -0.84 -31.65
N VAL A 233 -6.31 0.09 -31.35
CA VAL A 233 -5.45 0.75 -32.37
C VAL A 233 -4.55 -0.27 -33.06
N ALA A 234 -3.88 -1.16 -32.32
CA ALA A 234 -3.03 -2.21 -32.86
C ALA A 234 -3.77 -3.14 -33.85
N ASN A 235 -5.10 -3.26 -33.69
CA ASN A 235 -5.96 -4.07 -34.58
C ASN A 235 -6.69 -3.23 -35.66
N GLY A 236 -6.24 -2.00 -35.92
CA GLY A 236 -6.75 -1.18 -37.03
C GLY A 236 -8.14 -0.59 -36.81
N LEU A 237 -8.64 -0.50 -35.56
CA LEU A 237 -9.95 0.06 -35.27
C LEU A 237 -10.00 1.59 -35.28
N GLY A 238 -8.83 2.23 -35.50
CA GLY A 238 -8.66 3.68 -35.57
C GLY A 238 -7.35 4.12 -34.94
N VAL A 239 -7.24 5.42 -34.64
CA VAL A 239 -6.11 6.06 -33.96
C VAL A 239 -6.56 6.62 -32.62
N SER A 240 -5.64 6.95 -31.72
CA SER A 240 -6.00 7.51 -30.42
C SER A 240 -4.97 8.48 -29.88
N LEU A 241 -5.41 9.44 -29.04
CA LEU A 241 -4.54 10.21 -28.17
C LEU A 241 -4.46 9.54 -26.81
N VAL A 242 -3.25 9.20 -26.40
CA VAL A 242 -2.99 8.46 -25.15
C VAL A 242 -1.86 9.10 -24.36
N PRO A 243 -1.79 8.93 -23.03
CA PRO A 243 -0.63 9.35 -22.24
C PRO A 243 0.67 8.75 -22.79
N ARG A 244 1.71 9.57 -22.91
CA ARG A 244 3.03 9.16 -23.44
C ARG A 244 3.65 7.99 -22.69
N THR A 245 3.38 7.91 -21.41
CA THR A 245 3.85 6.84 -20.54
C THR A 245 3.44 5.43 -21.04
N LEU A 246 2.34 5.33 -21.81
CA LEU A 246 1.88 4.05 -22.39
C LEU A 246 2.79 3.51 -23.49
N ALA A 247 3.70 4.31 -24.05
CA ALA A 247 4.74 3.80 -24.94
C ALA A 247 5.65 2.79 -24.22
N ARG A 248 5.70 2.83 -22.88
CA ARG A 248 6.43 1.84 -22.07
C ARG A 248 5.73 0.48 -21.97
N SER A 249 4.46 0.38 -22.38
CA SER A 249 3.69 -0.88 -22.38
C SER A 249 4.23 -1.91 -23.37
N ARG A 250 4.99 -1.46 -24.39
CA ARG A 250 5.57 -2.31 -25.45
C ARG A 250 4.55 -3.16 -26.18
N VAL A 251 3.32 -2.66 -26.34
CA VAL A 251 2.32 -3.32 -27.20
C VAL A 251 2.82 -3.28 -28.64
N HIS A 252 2.85 -4.44 -29.29
CA HIS A 252 3.26 -4.55 -30.69
C HIS A 252 2.16 -4.06 -31.62
N GLY A 253 2.54 -3.69 -32.86
CA GLY A 253 1.61 -3.26 -33.90
C GLY A 253 1.15 -1.81 -33.78
N VAL A 254 1.72 -1.02 -32.85
CA VAL A 254 1.45 0.41 -32.69
C VAL A 254 2.72 1.24 -32.69
N LYS A 255 2.59 2.45 -33.18
CA LYS A 255 3.57 3.50 -33.05
C LYS A 255 3.03 4.66 -32.22
N PHE A 256 3.88 5.23 -31.36
CA PHE A 256 3.58 6.40 -30.56
C PHE A 256 4.36 7.59 -31.10
N MET A 257 3.67 8.67 -31.45
CA MET A 257 4.25 9.86 -32.06
C MET A 257 3.90 11.10 -31.27
N ARG A 258 4.83 12.05 -31.16
CA ARG A 258 4.55 13.36 -30.55
C ARG A 258 3.59 14.14 -31.43
N ILE A 259 2.78 14.97 -30.81
CA ILE A 259 1.87 15.88 -31.50
C ILE A 259 2.59 17.21 -31.64
N SER A 260 2.54 17.84 -32.82
CA SER A 260 2.98 19.21 -33.03
C SER A 260 2.00 20.19 -32.40
N GLY A 261 2.49 21.36 -31.93
CA GLY A 261 1.67 22.42 -31.36
C GLY A 261 1.63 22.42 -29.83
N GLU A 262 0.62 23.08 -29.27
CA GLU A 262 0.46 23.27 -27.85
C GLU A 262 0.12 21.93 -27.13
N GLN A 263 0.86 21.65 -26.06
CA GLN A 263 0.67 20.42 -25.30
C GLN A 263 -0.31 20.66 -24.15
N VAL A 264 -1.29 19.77 -24.03
CA VAL A 264 -2.12 19.65 -22.82
C VAL A 264 -1.53 18.57 -21.94
N LEU A 265 -1.16 18.94 -20.71
CA LEU A 265 -0.49 18.06 -19.79
C LEU A 265 -1.50 17.37 -18.87
N ALA A 266 -1.22 16.12 -18.53
CA ALA A 266 -1.99 15.32 -17.56
C ALA A 266 -1.22 15.24 -16.24
N PRO A 267 -1.56 16.08 -15.22
CA PRO A 267 -0.92 16.03 -13.93
C PRO A 267 -1.28 14.73 -13.19
N ALA A 268 -0.30 14.20 -12.45
CA ALA A 268 -0.47 13.05 -11.59
C ALA A 268 -0.11 13.37 -10.16
N MET A 269 -0.81 12.76 -9.22
CA MET A 269 -0.64 12.97 -7.79
C MET A 269 -0.73 11.66 -7.03
N LEU A 270 0.06 11.53 -5.96
CA LEU A 270 -0.21 10.64 -4.85
C LEU A 270 -1.08 11.39 -3.84
N VAL A 271 -2.23 10.81 -3.48
CA VAL A 271 -3.26 11.45 -2.62
C VAL A 271 -3.57 10.55 -1.43
N TRP A 272 -3.82 11.15 -0.27
CA TRP A 272 -4.23 10.43 0.96
C TRP A 272 -5.15 11.30 1.80
N ASN A 273 -5.83 10.67 2.77
CA ASN A 273 -6.68 11.37 3.72
C ASN A 273 -5.96 11.56 5.06
N PRO A 274 -5.61 12.80 5.47
CA PRO A 274 -4.95 13.05 6.76
C PRO A 274 -5.77 12.61 7.98
N ALA A 275 -7.10 12.51 7.87
CA ALA A 275 -7.96 12.06 8.98
C ALA A 275 -7.78 10.56 9.29
N TYR A 276 -7.31 9.76 8.33
CA TYR A 276 -7.04 8.32 8.46
C TYR A 276 -5.54 8.01 8.39
N TYR A 277 -4.72 8.89 8.90
CA TYR A 277 -3.27 8.84 8.77
C TYR A 277 -2.64 7.79 9.70
N LEU A 278 -2.24 6.66 9.13
CA LEU A 278 -1.51 5.61 9.82
C LEU A 278 0.01 5.84 9.74
N PRO A 279 0.81 5.40 10.74
CA PRO A 279 2.27 5.48 10.67
C PRO A 279 2.86 4.83 9.41
N THR A 280 2.26 3.73 8.92
CA THR A 280 2.62 3.05 7.67
C THR A 280 2.46 3.92 6.43
N ILE A 281 1.39 4.73 6.37
CA ILE A 281 1.17 5.66 5.26
C ILE A 281 2.23 6.75 5.26
N ARG A 282 2.60 7.26 6.43
CA ARG A 282 3.68 8.24 6.56
C ARG A 282 4.96 7.73 5.93
N SER A 283 5.39 6.53 6.31
CA SER A 283 6.59 5.90 5.76
C SER A 283 6.49 5.68 4.25
N PHE A 284 5.28 5.35 3.75
CA PHE A 284 5.04 5.18 2.31
C PHE A 284 5.17 6.51 1.54
N ILE A 285 4.59 7.60 2.07
CA ILE A 285 4.70 8.94 1.48
C ILE A 285 6.14 9.41 1.47
N GLU A 286 6.87 9.28 2.59
CA GLU A 286 8.29 9.63 2.69
C GLU A 286 9.15 8.83 1.69
N CYS A 287 8.83 7.57 1.44
CA CYS A 287 9.46 6.75 0.40
C CYS A 287 9.14 7.29 -1.01
N ALA A 288 7.88 7.63 -1.27
CA ALA A 288 7.46 8.22 -2.55
C ALA A 288 8.17 9.56 -2.81
N GLU A 289 8.24 10.45 -1.83
CA GLU A 289 8.96 11.74 -1.92
C GLU A 289 10.43 11.54 -2.32
N ARG A 290 11.13 10.60 -1.67
CA ARG A 290 12.54 10.31 -1.99
C ARG A 290 12.73 9.78 -3.42
N ILE A 291 11.80 8.97 -3.93
CA ILE A 291 11.87 8.46 -5.30
C ILE A 291 11.58 9.56 -6.32
N LEU A 292 10.58 10.39 -6.05
CA LEU A 292 10.18 11.48 -6.94
C LEU A 292 11.21 12.61 -7.00
N ALA A 293 11.91 12.89 -5.90
CA ALA A 293 12.97 13.91 -5.84
C ALA A 293 14.25 13.54 -6.61
N ARG A 294 14.41 12.28 -7.03
CA ARG A 294 15.59 11.80 -7.79
C ARG A 294 15.47 12.02 -9.31
N LYS A 295 14.40 12.64 -9.77
CA LYS A 295 14.19 13.05 -11.16
C LYS A 295 14.71 14.45 -11.44
#